data_d6762301e807f163169d75436f3839b4
#
_entry.id   d6762301e807f163169d75436f3839b4
#
_cell.length_a   1.000
_cell.length_b   1.000
_cell.length_c   1.000
_cell.angle_alpha   90.00
_cell.angle_beta   90.00
_cell.angle_gamma   90.00
#
_symmetry.space_group_name_H-M   'P 1'
#
loop_
_entity.id
_entity.type
_entity.pdbx_description
1 polymer ?
#
loop_
_entity_poly.entity_id
_entity_poly.type
_entity_poly.pdbx_seq_one_letter_code
_entity_poly.pdbx_strand_id
1 'polypeptide(L)' 'MIGKIKNEINDYVGKPLHFRFNGARNQIEEFEGVIENTYNFIFTIKTLDESKRLKSFTYSDILTLNLEILDEKN' A
#
# COMPACT_ATOMS: atom_id res chain seq x y z
N MET A 1 4.35 -11.34 13.16
CA MET A 1 3.93 -10.09 12.81
C MET A 1 3.93 -9.85 11.35
N ILE A 2 5.07 -9.90 10.68
CA ILE A 2 5.06 -9.64 9.26
C ILE A 2 4.25 -10.66 8.50
N GLY A 3 4.24 -11.90 8.94
CA GLY A 3 3.44 -12.91 8.28
C GLY A 3 1.94 -12.58 8.27
N LYS A 4 1.45 -12.03 9.39
CA LYS A 4 0.05 -11.66 9.45
C LYS A 4 -0.24 -10.49 8.53
N ILE A 5 0.66 -9.50 8.49
CA ILE A 5 0.49 -8.35 7.62
C ILE A 5 0.52 -8.81 6.16
N LYS A 6 1.44 -9.73 5.83
CA LYS A 6 1.53 -10.20 4.47
C LYS A 6 0.24 -10.90 4.05
N ASN A 7 -0.37 -11.67 4.94
CA ASN A 7 -1.62 -12.33 4.62
C ASN A 7 -2.74 -11.32 4.39
N GLU A 8 -2.77 -10.27 5.19
CA GLU A 8 -3.78 -9.23 4.99
C GLU A 8 -3.58 -8.52 3.65
N ILE A 9 -2.32 -8.23 3.32
CA ILE A 9 -2.02 -7.59 2.05
C ILE A 9 -2.42 -8.50 0.89
N ASN A 10 -2.18 -9.80 1.02
CA ASN A 10 -2.56 -10.72 -0.03
C ASN A 10 -4.08 -10.72 -0.27
N ASP A 11 -4.86 -10.49 0.76
CA ASP A 11 -6.30 -10.44 0.59
C ASP A 11 -6.74 -9.23 -0.21
N TYR A 12 -5.91 -8.20 -0.29
CA TYR A 12 -6.26 -7.01 -1.02
C TYR A 12 -5.72 -7.01 -2.45
N VAL A 13 -4.92 -8.00 -2.84
CA VAL A 13 -4.32 -7.99 -4.17
C VAL A 13 -5.42 -7.97 -5.22
N GLY A 14 -5.27 -7.09 -6.19
CA GLY A 14 -6.21 -6.97 -7.28
C GLY A 14 -7.40 -6.08 -7.01
N LYS A 15 -7.51 -5.51 -5.80
CA LYS A 15 -8.63 -4.65 -5.47
C LYS A 15 -8.20 -3.20 -5.46
N PRO A 16 -8.97 -2.29 -6.02
CA PRO A 16 -8.65 -0.88 -5.94
C PRO A 16 -8.80 -0.39 -4.51
N LEU A 17 -7.79 0.28 -4.01
CA LEU A 17 -7.78 0.78 -2.65
C LEU A 17 -7.26 2.19 -2.62
N HIS A 18 -7.56 2.90 -1.55
CA HIS A 18 -7.04 4.22 -1.32
C HIS A 18 -5.93 4.13 -0.30
N PHE A 19 -4.80 4.72 -0.59
CA PHE A 19 -3.62 4.65 0.26
C PHE A 19 -3.23 6.05 0.70
N ARG A 20 -2.66 6.14 1.89
CA ARG A 20 -2.05 7.36 2.39
C ARG A 20 -0.63 7.05 2.80
N PHE A 21 0.32 7.75 2.22
CA PHE A 21 1.72 7.56 2.54
C PHE A 21 2.22 8.78 3.31
N ASN A 22 2.76 8.54 4.51
CA ASN A 22 3.29 9.59 5.33
C ASN A 22 4.77 9.70 5.08
N GLY A 23 5.14 10.58 4.20
CA GLY A 23 6.53 10.77 3.86
C GLY A 23 7.27 11.56 4.90
N ALA A 24 8.54 11.81 4.64
CA ALA A 24 9.35 12.59 5.55
C ALA A 24 8.85 14.02 5.61
N ARG A 25 9.10 14.67 6.73
CA ARG A 25 8.81 16.09 6.90
C ARG A 25 7.33 16.39 6.77
N ASN A 26 6.51 15.53 7.30
CA ASN A 26 5.07 15.73 7.32
C ASN A 26 4.45 15.86 5.95
N GLN A 27 5.06 15.32 4.93
CA GLN A 27 4.45 15.31 3.63
C GLN A 27 3.58 14.08 3.51
N ILE A 28 2.31 14.30 3.26
CA ILE A 28 1.35 13.22 3.14
C ILE A 28 0.91 13.15 1.70
N GLU A 29 0.98 11.94 1.12
CA GLU A 29 0.56 11.72 -0.23
C GLU A 29 -0.57 10.72 -0.23
N GLU A 30 -1.69 11.01 -0.85
CA GLU A 30 -2.78 10.07 -0.97
C GLU A 30 -2.94 9.70 -2.42
N PHE A 31 -3.20 8.44 -2.67
CA PHE A 31 -3.37 7.97 -4.04
C PHE A 31 -4.22 6.71 -4.04
N GLU A 32 -4.79 6.40 -5.19
CA GLU A 32 -5.52 5.17 -5.37
C GLU A 32 -4.66 4.22 -6.16
N GLY A 33 -4.72 2.95 -5.82
CA GLY A 33 -3.93 1.97 -6.52
C GLY A 33 -4.40 0.56 -6.27
N VAL A 34 -3.75 -0.38 -6.94
CA VAL A 34 -4.03 -1.79 -6.81
C VAL A 34 -2.74 -2.49 -6.45
N ILE A 35 -2.79 -3.34 -5.43
CA ILE A 35 -1.63 -4.13 -5.08
C ILE A 35 -1.47 -5.20 -6.15
N GLU A 36 -0.34 -5.17 -6.87
CA GLU A 36 -0.13 -6.09 -7.94
C GLU A 36 0.61 -7.35 -7.54
N ASN A 37 1.64 -7.22 -6.76
CA ASN A 37 2.45 -8.36 -6.38
C ASN A 37 2.90 -8.24 -4.95
N THR A 38 3.07 -9.38 -4.30
CA THR A 38 3.62 -9.42 -2.95
C THR A 38 4.86 -10.30 -2.97
N TYR A 39 5.86 -9.89 -2.23
CA TYR A 39 7.12 -10.60 -2.14
C TYR A 39 7.42 -10.85 -0.66
N ASN A 40 8.57 -11.41 -0.35
CA ASN A 40 8.87 -11.76 1.04
C ASN A 40 8.91 -10.55 1.96
N PHE A 41 9.46 -9.44 1.50
CA PHE A 41 9.62 -8.29 2.35
C PHE A 41 8.95 -7.03 1.84
N ILE A 42 8.55 -7.01 0.58
CA ILE A 42 7.94 -5.82 -0.01
C ILE A 42 6.72 -6.22 -0.83
N PHE A 43 5.93 -5.24 -1.16
CA PHE A 43 4.84 -5.43 -2.12
C PHE A 43 4.81 -4.22 -3.05
N THR A 44 4.17 -4.38 -4.20
CA THR A 44 4.11 -3.32 -5.18
C THR A 44 2.67 -2.90 -5.41
N ILE A 45 2.49 -1.60 -5.61
CA ILE A 45 1.20 -1.01 -5.88
C ILE A 45 1.28 -0.29 -7.22
N LYS A 46 0.31 -0.54 -8.08
CA LYS A 46 0.21 0.20 -9.32
C LYS A 46 -0.82 1.29 -9.13
N THR A 47 -0.42 2.55 -9.31
CA THR A 47 -1.33 3.65 -9.10
C THR A 47 -2.38 3.67 -10.20
N LEU A 48 -3.55 4.20 -9.87
CA LEU A 48 -4.65 4.25 -10.82
C LEU A 48 -4.78 5.62 -11.49
N ASP A 49 -3.82 6.50 -11.28
CA ASP A 49 -3.85 7.79 -11.92
C ASP A 49 -3.37 7.66 -13.36
N GLU A 50 -3.26 8.78 -14.04
CA GLU A 50 -2.86 8.74 -15.43
C GLU A 50 -1.46 8.22 -15.63
N SER A 51 -0.57 8.44 -14.68
CA SER A 51 0.80 8.01 -14.85
C SER A 51 0.96 6.52 -14.62
N LYS A 52 0.05 5.88 -13.90
CA LYS A 52 0.07 4.43 -13.67
C LYS A 52 1.44 3.95 -13.24
N ARG A 53 1.99 4.60 -12.21
CA ARG A 53 3.33 4.26 -11.77
C ARG A 53 3.30 3.05 -10.84
N LEU A 54 4.42 2.35 -10.79
CA LEU A 54 4.56 1.24 -9.88
C LEU A 54 5.36 1.71 -8.69
N LYS A 55 4.79 1.56 -7.50
CA LYS A 55 5.45 1.96 -6.26
C LYS A 55 5.70 0.72 -5.42
N SER A 56 6.84 0.70 -4.73
CA SER A 56 7.18 -0.42 -3.86
C SER A 56 7.18 0.04 -2.42
N PHE A 57 6.63 -0.77 -1.53
CA PHE A 57 6.59 -0.48 -0.11
C PHE A 57 6.95 -1.74 0.67
N THR A 58 7.39 -1.57 1.90
CA THR A 58 7.70 -2.71 2.74
C THR A 58 6.52 -2.98 3.67
N TYR A 59 6.46 -4.19 4.19
CA TYR A 59 5.42 -4.50 5.17
C TYR A 59 5.65 -3.70 6.45
N SER A 60 6.90 -3.34 6.74
CA SER A 60 7.19 -2.50 7.87
C SER A 60 6.54 -1.13 7.74
N ASP A 61 6.37 -0.64 6.54
CA ASP A 61 5.70 0.65 6.34
C ASP A 61 4.26 0.59 6.84
N ILE A 62 3.62 -0.57 6.71
CA ILE A 62 2.27 -0.73 7.25
C ILE A 62 2.32 -0.77 8.78
N LEU A 63 3.29 -1.49 9.35
CA LEU A 63 3.36 -1.61 10.79
C LEU A 63 3.64 -0.28 11.46
N THR A 64 4.42 0.57 10.84
CA THR A 64 4.79 1.84 11.43
C THR A 64 3.85 2.97 11.01
N LEU A 65 2.82 2.64 10.25
CA LEU A 65 1.84 3.60 9.77
C LEU A 65 2.44 4.64 8.84
N ASN A 66 3.58 4.32 8.22
CA ASN A 66 4.08 5.16 7.15
C ASN A 66 3.20 5.00 5.92
N LEU A 67 2.61 3.83 5.72
CA LEU A 67 1.66 3.63 4.66
C LEU A 67 0.37 3.09 5.27
N GLU A 68 -0.74 3.76 5.00
CA GLU A 68 -2.03 3.33 5.51
C GLU A 68 -2.93 2.95 4.37
N ILE A 69 -3.70 1.90 4.55
CA ILE A 69 -4.73 1.52 3.61
C ILE A 69 -6.04 2.07 4.16
N LEU A 70 -6.61 3.04 3.46
CA LEU A 70 -7.82 3.67 3.92
C LEU A 70 -9.00 2.90 3.30
N ASP A 71 -9.59 2.06 4.12
CA ASP A 71 -10.65 1.22 3.64
C ASP A 71 -11.87 2.03 3.50
N GLU A 72 -12.30 2.18 2.31
CA GLU A 72 -13.35 2.91 2.10
C GLU A 72 -14.57 2.33 2.26
N LYS A 73 -14.82 1.40 2.43
CA LYS A 73 -15.94 0.84 2.50
C LYS A 73 -16.89 1.31 3.14
N ASN A 74 -17.40 1.62 3.12
CA ASN A 74 -18.14 1.95 3.61
C ASN A 74 -18.94 1.80 3.54
#